data_367b693665fad394170d25c3996a8832
#
_entry.id   367b693665fad394170d25c3996a8832
#
_cell.length_a   1.000
_cell.length_b   1.000
_cell.length_c   1.000
_cell.angle_alpha   90.00
_cell.angle_beta   90.00
_cell.angle_gamma   90.00
#
_symmetry.space_group_name_H-M   'P 1'
#
loop_
_entity.id
_entity.type
_entity.pdbx_description
1 polymer ?
#
loop_
_entity_poly.entity_id
_entity_poly.type
_entity_poly.pdbx_seq_one_letter_code
_entity_poly.pdbx_strand_id
1 'polypeptide(L)'
;MAKAQAQAPLQQNTTQKWKYKGVSLDGTKQMKGTIEANSRDQAVARITQMGAIPTELVNLSAGTGLNTEINIKAFEKYPSKKDFAVMARQLATMVAAGVSLIRALNIVTEQIENVKLRKAVQACVAQVEGGSSFSGAMSADPDSLFPPIMVNMVRAGETGGFLDKSLLTVADSFEADVRLQGQIKSAMAYPVVVLGIALILVMVMLLTIVPMFASMYDSMNAQLPFVTQILVDLGKVMPYVLPMLIVAVVALAMFWKRNRNKDIIRTWWDPFTLKAPVFGKLDTNVALARFCNNFSSMLASGVPILQALDIVGSTSGNYVIDSSSKRVGRLVERGYRLADSMSTEKIFPNMLVQMVAIGEDSGAIDKMLSSAGRAYDEEAQSMAKQLTSLLEPLMILFLGVVVGFMVVALYMPMFSMFDAINGQA
;
A
#
# COMPACT_ATOMS: atom_id res chain seq x y z
N MET A 1 -23.37 -6.69 61.37
CA MET A 1 -22.24 -6.01 62.04
C MET A 1 -20.95 -6.29 61.28
N ALA A 2 -20.15 -5.28 61.14
CA ALA A 2 -18.80 -5.14 60.63
C ALA A 2 -18.67 -4.54 59.24
N LYS A 3 -18.48 -3.22 59.22
CA LYS A 3 -17.99 -2.37 58.16
C LYS A 3 -16.54 -2.76 57.82
N ALA A 4 -16.26 -3.05 56.55
CA ALA A 4 -14.91 -2.99 56.02
C ALA A 4 -14.68 -1.62 55.39
N GLN A 5 -13.87 -0.79 55.99
CA GLN A 5 -13.37 0.48 55.48
C GLN A 5 -12.36 0.19 54.39
N ALA A 6 -12.61 0.66 53.20
CA ALA A 6 -11.64 0.71 52.11
C ALA A 6 -10.60 1.80 52.42
N GLN A 7 -9.36 1.40 52.65
CA GLN A 7 -8.21 2.30 52.77
C GLN A 7 -7.86 2.84 51.35
N ALA A 8 -7.87 4.17 51.23
CA ALA A 8 -7.33 4.88 50.06
C ALA A 8 -5.81 4.64 49.97
N PRO A 9 -5.26 4.49 48.74
CA PRO A 9 -3.82 4.30 48.57
C PRO A 9 -3.07 5.59 48.95
N LEU A 10 -2.06 5.43 49.80
CA LEU A 10 -1.10 6.47 50.18
C LEU A 10 -0.40 7.00 48.91
N GLN A 11 -0.64 8.26 48.56
CA GLN A 11 0.14 8.97 47.57
C GLN A 11 1.58 9.11 48.04
N GLN A 12 2.49 8.38 47.39
CA GLN A 12 3.93 8.57 47.57
C GLN A 12 4.30 9.95 47.05
N ASN A 13 4.74 10.82 47.94
CA ASN A 13 5.18 12.19 47.68
C ASN A 13 6.58 12.16 47.04
N THR A 14 6.69 11.83 45.76
CA THR A 14 7.95 11.84 45.02
C THR A 14 8.14 13.22 44.40
N THR A 15 9.13 13.97 44.88
CA THR A 15 9.53 15.26 44.33
C THR A 15 10.02 15.09 42.89
N GLN A 16 9.39 15.74 41.95
CA GLN A 16 9.70 15.70 40.50
C GLN A 16 10.40 16.97 40.08
N LYS A 17 11.36 16.86 39.12
CA LYS A 17 12.06 17.99 38.50
C LYS A 17 11.34 18.47 37.26
N TRP A 18 10.98 19.75 37.20
CA TRP A 18 10.29 20.39 36.13
C TRP A 18 11.18 21.45 35.47
N LYS A 19 11.37 21.34 34.17
CA LYS A 19 12.03 22.38 33.36
C LYS A 19 10.97 23.35 32.83
N TYR A 20 11.20 24.65 33.04
CA TYR A 20 10.25 25.66 32.56
C TYR A 20 10.92 26.70 31.66
N LYS A 21 10.13 27.23 30.75
CA LYS A 21 10.35 28.48 30.06
C LYS A 21 9.19 29.40 30.38
N GLY A 22 9.46 30.63 30.71
CA GLY A 22 8.45 31.60 31.04
C GLY A 22 8.91 33.01 30.71
N VAL A 23 7.98 33.96 30.82
CA VAL A 23 8.25 35.38 30.61
C VAL A 23 8.07 36.08 31.98
N SER A 24 8.98 37.01 32.31
CA SER A 24 8.85 37.81 33.54
C SER A 24 7.51 38.56 33.54
N LEU A 25 6.96 38.84 34.73
CA LEU A 25 5.71 39.59 34.88
C LEU A 25 5.77 41.00 34.17
N ASP A 26 6.96 41.55 33.97
CA ASP A 26 7.17 42.81 33.25
C ASP A 26 7.24 42.63 31.70
N GLY A 27 7.07 41.41 31.16
CA GLY A 27 7.05 41.11 29.74
C GLY A 27 8.40 41.27 28.98
N THR A 28 9.48 41.66 29.67
CA THR A 28 10.73 42.08 29.02
C THR A 28 11.83 41.02 28.96
N LYS A 29 11.78 39.96 29.80
CA LYS A 29 12.84 38.93 29.87
C LYS A 29 12.26 37.50 29.79
N GLN A 30 12.85 36.69 28.93
CA GLN A 30 12.62 35.25 28.96
C GLN A 30 13.40 34.60 30.11
N MET A 31 12.72 33.87 30.96
CA MET A 31 13.29 33.11 32.07
C MET A 31 13.24 31.63 31.75
N LYS A 32 14.35 30.92 31.96
CA LYS A 32 14.46 29.48 31.82
C LYS A 32 15.10 28.91 33.09
N GLY A 33 14.57 27.83 33.59
CA GLY A 33 15.12 27.19 34.80
C GLY A 33 14.55 25.78 35.02
N THR A 34 14.99 25.19 36.15
CA THR A 34 14.48 23.91 36.63
C THR A 34 13.97 24.09 38.04
N ILE A 35 12.79 23.54 38.35
CA ILE A 35 12.17 23.64 39.67
C ILE A 35 11.73 22.24 40.11
N GLU A 36 11.77 21.99 41.43
CA GLU A 36 11.29 20.77 42.01
C GLU A 36 9.87 20.97 42.60
N ALA A 37 8.93 20.11 42.17
CA ALA A 37 7.54 20.16 42.63
C ALA A 37 6.91 18.75 42.57
N ASN A 38 5.93 18.48 43.39
CA ASN A 38 5.25 17.18 43.45
C ASN A 38 4.11 17.05 42.42
N SER A 39 3.67 18.17 41.84
CA SER A 39 2.64 18.22 40.81
C SER A 39 2.87 19.38 39.86
N ARG A 40 2.22 19.32 38.69
CA ARG A 40 2.25 20.40 37.70
C ARG A 40 1.75 21.73 38.24
N ASP A 41 0.67 21.68 39.03
CA ASP A 41 0.04 22.88 39.60
C ASP A 41 0.93 23.53 40.64
N GLN A 42 1.63 22.72 41.45
CA GLN A 42 2.61 23.18 42.42
C GLN A 42 3.86 23.79 41.75
N ALA A 43 4.29 23.24 40.58
CA ALA A 43 5.35 23.80 39.79
C ALA A 43 4.95 25.16 39.20
N VAL A 44 3.75 25.30 38.65
CA VAL A 44 3.20 26.56 38.15
C VAL A 44 3.14 27.61 39.25
N ALA A 45 2.57 27.25 40.42
CA ALA A 45 2.49 28.16 41.57
C ALA A 45 3.86 28.70 42.04
N ARG A 46 4.85 27.83 42.11
CA ARG A 46 6.22 28.21 42.49
C ARG A 46 6.88 29.13 41.45
N ILE A 47 6.69 28.87 40.12
CA ILE A 47 7.22 29.71 39.04
C ILE A 47 6.57 31.10 39.07
N THR A 48 5.26 31.12 39.33
CA THR A 48 4.54 32.41 39.46
C THR A 48 5.00 33.23 40.67
N GLN A 49 5.30 32.57 41.82
CA GLN A 49 5.89 33.23 42.99
C GLN A 49 7.30 33.76 42.70
N MET A 50 8.02 33.19 41.75
CA MET A 50 9.34 33.67 41.32
C MET A 50 9.23 34.85 40.31
N GLY A 51 8.02 35.36 40.05
CA GLY A 51 7.79 36.50 39.13
C GLY A 51 7.81 36.13 37.66
N ALA A 52 7.58 34.87 37.29
CA ALA A 52 7.54 34.45 35.89
C ALA A 52 6.20 33.74 35.56
N ILE A 53 5.69 34.01 34.37
CA ILE A 53 4.53 33.26 33.81
C ILE A 53 5.08 32.11 32.96
N PRO A 54 4.84 30.83 33.32
CA PRO A 54 5.34 29.72 32.55
C PRO A 54 4.60 29.59 31.22
N THR A 55 5.33 29.64 30.11
CA THR A 55 4.82 29.38 28.76
C THR A 55 5.03 27.91 28.33
N GLU A 56 6.03 27.25 28.88
CA GLU A 56 6.32 25.83 28.63
C GLU A 56 6.79 25.16 29.93
N LEU A 57 6.20 24.00 30.27
CA LEU A 57 6.55 23.25 31.46
C LEU A 57 6.71 21.77 31.11
N VAL A 58 7.92 21.21 31.30
CA VAL A 58 8.28 19.82 30.97
C VAL A 58 8.77 19.11 32.21
N ASN A 59 8.19 17.96 32.53
CA ASN A 59 8.61 17.12 33.64
C ASN A 59 9.86 16.31 33.26
N LEU A 60 10.99 16.55 33.96
CA LEU A 60 12.26 15.86 33.75
C LEU A 60 12.36 14.55 34.57
N SER A 61 11.51 14.35 35.57
CA SER A 61 11.51 13.17 36.44
C SER A 61 10.54 12.08 35.96
N ALA A 62 9.72 12.35 34.95
CA ALA A 62 8.99 11.32 34.23
C ALA A 62 10.04 10.53 33.44
N GLY A 63 10.49 9.42 34.02
CA GLY A 63 11.67 8.65 33.69
C GLY A 63 11.99 8.49 32.22
N THR A 64 13.26 8.35 31.95
CA THR A 64 13.83 7.65 30.76
C THR A 64 13.38 6.19 30.70
N GLY A 65 12.07 5.95 30.86
CA GLY A 65 11.41 4.71 30.52
C GLY A 65 11.12 4.73 29.03
N LEU A 66 11.40 3.65 28.37
CA LEU A 66 11.13 3.30 26.95
C LEU A 66 9.67 3.51 26.47
N ASN A 67 8.85 4.25 27.20
CA ASN A 67 7.47 4.62 26.92
C ASN A 67 7.27 6.10 26.55
N THR A 68 8.30 6.77 26.08
CA THR A 68 8.02 7.94 25.25
C THR A 68 7.40 7.37 23.97
N GLU A 69 6.10 7.54 23.78
CA GLU A 69 5.50 7.43 22.47
C GLU A 69 6.27 8.38 21.56
N ILE A 70 7.27 7.84 20.89
CA ILE A 70 7.98 8.55 19.82
C ILE A 70 6.94 8.67 18.73
N ASN A 71 6.19 9.76 18.76
CA ASN A 71 5.19 10.10 17.77
C ASN A 71 5.93 10.52 16.49
N ILE A 72 6.63 9.55 15.90
CA ILE A 72 7.30 9.72 14.62
C ILE A 72 6.19 9.62 13.57
N LYS A 73 5.56 10.76 13.23
CA LYS A 73 4.62 10.86 12.11
C LYS A 73 5.12 10.18 10.82
N ALA A 74 6.45 9.99 10.70
CA ALA A 74 7.11 9.32 9.58
C ALA A 74 6.89 7.79 9.54
N PHE A 75 6.51 7.16 10.66
CA PHE A 75 6.29 5.70 10.76
C PHE A 75 4.82 5.28 10.78
N GLU A 76 3.86 6.21 10.76
CA GLU A 76 2.46 5.85 10.66
C GLU A 76 2.21 5.21 9.27
N LYS A 77 1.86 3.93 9.27
CA LYS A 77 1.60 3.16 8.05
C LYS A 77 0.41 3.75 7.31
N TYR A 78 0.58 4.05 6.02
CA TYR A 78 -0.53 4.48 5.16
C TYR A 78 -1.62 3.40 5.12
N PRO A 79 -2.91 3.81 5.13
CA PRO A 79 -4.02 2.87 5.08
C PRO A 79 -3.95 2.03 3.80
N SER A 80 -4.25 0.75 3.94
CA SER A 80 -4.33 -0.19 2.83
C SER A 80 -5.72 -0.15 2.17
N LYS A 81 -5.85 -0.70 0.96
CA LYS A 81 -7.17 -0.85 0.32
C LYS A 81 -8.12 -1.69 1.18
N LYS A 82 -7.60 -2.66 1.95
CA LYS A 82 -8.40 -3.46 2.89
C LYS A 82 -8.99 -2.60 4.00
N ASP A 83 -8.25 -1.63 4.54
CA ASP A 83 -8.74 -0.73 5.60
C ASP A 83 -9.91 0.11 5.06
N PHE A 84 -9.81 0.62 3.82
CA PHE A 84 -10.92 1.33 3.17
C PHE A 84 -12.10 0.42 2.86
N ALA A 85 -11.89 -0.81 2.41
CA ALA A 85 -12.95 -1.77 2.13
C ALA A 85 -13.77 -2.07 3.39
N VAL A 86 -13.09 -2.36 4.51
CA VAL A 86 -13.74 -2.63 5.79
C VAL A 86 -14.51 -1.41 6.29
N MET A 87 -13.87 -0.24 6.27
CA MET A 87 -14.50 1.01 6.67
C MET A 87 -15.75 1.32 5.83
N ALA A 88 -15.64 1.24 4.51
CA ALA A 88 -16.74 1.52 3.60
C ALA A 88 -17.91 0.52 3.80
N ARG A 89 -17.61 -0.78 3.98
CA ARG A 89 -18.62 -1.82 4.23
C ARG A 89 -19.36 -1.56 5.54
N GLN A 90 -18.66 -1.23 6.61
CA GLN A 90 -19.28 -0.92 7.89
C GLN A 90 -20.17 0.31 7.82
N LEU A 91 -19.67 1.40 7.20
CA LEU A 91 -20.47 2.61 6.99
C LEU A 91 -21.71 2.31 6.15
N ALA A 92 -21.53 1.63 5.01
CA ALA A 92 -22.63 1.28 4.11
C ALA A 92 -23.72 0.47 4.84
N THR A 93 -23.32 -0.54 5.60
CA THR A 93 -24.26 -1.40 6.32
C THR A 93 -25.06 -0.62 7.37
N MET A 94 -24.39 0.26 8.13
CA MET A 94 -25.06 1.05 9.17
C MET A 94 -25.99 2.11 8.57
N VAL A 95 -25.56 2.80 7.51
CA VAL A 95 -26.39 3.82 6.84
C VAL A 95 -27.58 3.16 6.15
N ALA A 96 -27.38 2.00 5.49
CA ALA A 96 -28.48 1.23 4.90
C ALA A 96 -29.50 0.70 5.95
N ALA A 97 -29.04 0.43 7.18
CA ALA A 97 -29.90 0.09 8.31
C ALA A 97 -30.59 1.31 8.98
N GLY A 98 -30.41 2.53 8.42
CA GLY A 98 -31.05 3.75 8.93
C GLY A 98 -30.32 4.43 10.10
N VAL A 99 -29.09 4.01 10.40
CA VAL A 99 -28.24 4.71 11.39
C VAL A 99 -27.79 6.05 10.79
N SER A 100 -27.92 7.14 11.56
CA SER A 100 -27.46 8.44 11.08
C SER A 100 -25.96 8.43 10.74
N LEU A 101 -25.57 9.17 9.70
CA LEU A 101 -24.18 9.19 9.21
C LEU A 101 -23.16 9.52 10.30
N ILE A 102 -23.43 10.54 11.13
CA ILE A 102 -22.53 10.94 12.22
C ILE A 102 -22.35 9.80 13.22
N ARG A 103 -23.41 9.11 13.60
CA ARG A 103 -23.35 7.98 14.52
C ARG A 103 -22.60 6.80 13.90
N ALA A 104 -22.84 6.51 12.62
CA ALA A 104 -22.12 5.46 11.89
C ALA A 104 -20.63 5.77 11.80
N LEU A 105 -20.26 7.02 11.48
CA LEU A 105 -18.86 7.47 11.42
C LEU A 105 -18.17 7.34 12.78
N ASN A 106 -18.82 7.74 13.87
CA ASN A 106 -18.26 7.59 15.23
C ASN A 106 -17.98 6.12 15.57
N ILE A 107 -18.96 5.22 15.33
CA ILE A 107 -18.79 3.78 15.59
C ILE A 107 -17.64 3.20 14.76
N VAL A 108 -17.59 3.53 13.47
CA VAL A 108 -16.53 3.02 12.57
C VAL A 108 -15.17 3.56 12.98
N THR A 109 -15.07 4.80 13.41
CA THR A 109 -13.82 5.41 13.88
C THR A 109 -13.19 4.63 15.04
N GLU A 110 -14.00 4.12 15.98
CA GLU A 110 -13.51 3.31 17.10
C GLU A 110 -12.95 1.94 16.64
N GLN A 111 -13.46 1.41 15.53
CA GLN A 111 -13.09 0.10 14.99
C GLN A 111 -11.90 0.15 14.01
N ILE A 112 -11.51 1.33 13.51
CA ILE A 112 -10.38 1.47 12.58
C ILE A 112 -9.06 1.19 13.31
N GLU A 113 -8.35 0.13 12.87
CA GLU A 113 -7.04 -0.23 13.43
C GLU A 113 -5.93 0.72 12.97
N ASN A 114 -5.99 1.18 11.71
CA ASN A 114 -4.98 2.07 11.15
C ASN A 114 -5.07 3.46 11.77
N VAL A 115 -4.04 3.85 12.52
CA VAL A 115 -3.99 5.12 13.28
C VAL A 115 -4.18 6.34 12.39
N LYS A 116 -3.57 6.34 11.19
CA LYS A 116 -3.63 7.46 10.25
C LYS A 116 -5.05 7.64 9.69
N LEU A 117 -5.69 6.53 9.29
CA LEU A 117 -7.07 6.52 8.81
C LEU A 117 -8.05 6.92 9.93
N ARG A 118 -7.85 6.41 11.15
CA ARG A 118 -8.69 6.77 12.30
C ARG A 118 -8.66 8.28 12.55
N LYS A 119 -7.48 8.90 12.56
CA LYS A 119 -7.34 10.36 12.72
C LYS A 119 -8.03 11.14 11.61
N ALA A 120 -7.91 10.69 10.36
CA ALA A 120 -8.56 11.34 9.23
C ALA A 120 -10.10 11.25 9.33
N VAL A 121 -10.63 10.07 9.71
CA VAL A 121 -12.09 9.90 9.91
C VAL A 121 -12.57 10.70 11.10
N GLN A 122 -11.83 10.79 12.21
CA GLN A 122 -12.15 11.68 13.34
C GLN A 122 -12.22 13.13 12.92
N ALA A 123 -11.28 13.60 12.08
CA ALA A 123 -11.33 14.95 11.54
C ALA A 123 -12.55 15.17 10.64
N CYS A 124 -12.93 14.15 9.85
CA CYS A 124 -14.16 14.20 9.05
C CYS A 124 -15.41 14.27 9.94
N VAL A 125 -15.47 13.49 11.03
CA VAL A 125 -16.59 13.56 11.98
C VAL A 125 -16.79 14.97 12.52
N ALA A 126 -15.71 15.59 13.01
CA ALA A 126 -15.76 16.95 13.56
C ALA A 126 -16.23 17.99 12.51
N GLN A 127 -15.83 17.84 11.23
CA GLN A 127 -16.28 18.72 10.16
C GLN A 127 -17.76 18.49 9.80
N VAL A 128 -18.21 17.23 9.77
CA VAL A 128 -19.62 16.90 9.49
C VAL A 128 -20.53 17.35 10.64
N GLU A 129 -20.11 17.23 11.89
CA GLU A 129 -20.80 17.80 13.06
C GLU A 129 -20.88 19.34 12.98
N GLY A 130 -19.84 19.97 12.39
CA GLY A 130 -19.82 21.40 12.10
C GLY A 130 -20.66 21.82 10.88
N GLY A 131 -21.38 20.89 10.24
CA GLY A 131 -22.28 21.17 9.11
C GLY A 131 -21.65 21.05 7.72
N SER A 132 -20.42 20.57 7.60
CA SER A 132 -19.81 20.26 6.31
C SER A 132 -20.42 18.98 5.71
N SER A 133 -20.44 18.88 4.37
CA SER A 133 -20.77 17.60 3.72
C SER A 133 -19.68 16.56 4.00
N PHE A 134 -20.04 15.27 4.04
CA PHE A 134 -19.06 14.19 4.27
C PHE A 134 -18.02 14.12 3.16
N SER A 135 -18.45 14.27 1.90
CA SER A 135 -17.53 14.36 0.75
C SER A 135 -16.61 15.58 0.81
N GLY A 136 -17.13 16.71 1.32
CA GLY A 136 -16.35 17.91 1.57
C GLY A 136 -15.29 17.69 2.64
N ALA A 137 -15.66 17.09 3.75
CA ALA A 137 -14.77 16.74 4.85
C ALA A 137 -13.65 15.79 4.42
N MET A 138 -13.97 14.74 3.61
CA MET A 138 -12.96 13.85 3.03
C MET A 138 -12.02 14.56 2.07
N SER A 139 -12.54 15.51 1.25
CA SER A 139 -11.73 16.28 0.30
C SER A 139 -10.78 17.25 0.98
N ALA A 140 -11.12 17.71 2.17
CA ALA A 140 -10.33 18.65 2.98
C ALA A 140 -9.21 17.97 3.78
N ASP A 141 -9.09 16.64 3.71
CA ASP A 141 -8.02 15.91 4.40
C ASP A 141 -6.63 16.34 3.89
N PRO A 142 -5.76 16.89 4.75
CA PRO A 142 -4.47 17.45 4.32
C PRO A 142 -3.50 16.41 3.76
N ASP A 143 -3.67 15.16 4.16
CA ASP A 143 -2.87 14.03 3.67
C ASP A 143 -3.45 13.38 2.41
N SER A 144 -4.61 13.84 1.94
CA SER A 144 -5.35 13.28 0.78
C SER A 144 -5.47 11.76 0.84
N LEU A 145 -5.80 11.22 2.02
CA LEU A 145 -5.83 9.78 2.28
C LEU A 145 -6.99 9.09 1.57
N PHE A 146 -8.13 9.78 1.47
CA PHE A 146 -9.32 9.21 0.88
C PHE A 146 -9.19 9.07 -0.64
N PRO A 147 -9.38 7.85 -1.19
CA PRO A 147 -9.33 7.65 -2.63
C PRO A 147 -10.35 8.52 -3.38
N PRO A 148 -10.01 9.12 -4.52
CA PRO A 148 -10.91 9.99 -5.28
C PRO A 148 -12.26 9.35 -5.64
N ILE A 149 -12.27 8.04 -5.92
CA ILE A 149 -13.51 7.31 -6.19
C ILE A 149 -14.46 7.35 -5.00
N MET A 150 -13.96 7.15 -3.78
CA MET A 150 -14.77 7.20 -2.57
C MET A 150 -15.38 8.59 -2.36
N VAL A 151 -14.54 9.63 -2.47
CA VAL A 151 -14.96 11.03 -2.30
C VAL A 151 -16.05 11.40 -3.31
N ASN A 152 -15.87 11.04 -4.58
CA ASN A 152 -16.79 11.40 -5.64
C ASN A 152 -18.10 10.60 -5.58
N MET A 153 -18.04 9.31 -5.24
CA MET A 153 -19.24 8.48 -5.04
C MET A 153 -20.06 8.96 -3.86
N VAL A 154 -19.41 9.30 -2.74
CA VAL A 154 -20.08 9.86 -1.57
C VAL A 154 -20.70 11.22 -1.93
N ARG A 155 -20.00 12.08 -2.67
CA ARG A 155 -20.55 13.35 -3.15
C ARG A 155 -21.81 13.18 -3.98
N ALA A 156 -21.76 12.23 -4.93
CA ALA A 156 -22.94 11.91 -5.75
C ALA A 156 -24.10 11.40 -4.89
N GLY A 157 -23.83 10.52 -3.92
CA GLY A 157 -24.83 10.00 -2.99
C GLY A 157 -25.42 11.06 -2.07
N GLU A 158 -24.60 12.00 -1.56
CA GLU A 158 -25.06 13.14 -0.75
C GLU A 158 -25.95 14.07 -1.58
N THR A 159 -25.51 14.44 -2.77
CA THR A 159 -26.26 15.36 -3.64
C THR A 159 -27.57 14.74 -4.14
N GLY A 160 -27.55 13.44 -4.44
CA GLY A 160 -28.71 12.71 -4.98
C GLY A 160 -29.62 12.10 -3.91
N GLY A 161 -29.24 12.12 -2.63
CA GLY A 161 -30.03 11.52 -1.55
C GLY A 161 -30.00 9.99 -1.49
N PHE A 162 -28.99 9.34 -2.11
CA PHE A 162 -28.80 7.87 -2.14
C PHE A 162 -27.43 7.46 -1.56
N LEU A 163 -27.04 8.10 -0.46
CA LEU A 163 -25.74 7.87 0.19
C LEU A 163 -25.53 6.40 0.59
N ASP A 164 -26.58 5.71 1.01
CA ASP A 164 -26.58 4.29 1.36
C ASP A 164 -26.08 3.42 0.18
N LYS A 165 -26.67 3.63 -1.01
CA LYS A 165 -26.28 2.91 -2.23
C LYS A 165 -24.87 3.26 -2.68
N SER A 166 -24.50 4.54 -2.61
CA SER A 166 -23.16 4.99 -2.96
C SER A 166 -22.09 4.38 -2.08
N LEU A 167 -22.30 4.30 -0.78
CA LEU A 167 -21.39 3.65 0.17
C LEU A 167 -21.29 2.14 -0.07
N LEU A 168 -22.40 1.46 -0.38
CA LEU A 168 -22.38 0.04 -0.77
C LEU A 168 -21.54 -0.18 -2.01
N THR A 169 -21.72 0.65 -3.03
CA THR A 169 -20.95 0.58 -4.28
C THR A 169 -19.45 0.80 -4.04
N VAL A 170 -19.10 1.77 -3.20
CA VAL A 170 -17.71 2.00 -2.80
C VAL A 170 -17.13 0.77 -2.09
N ALA A 171 -17.90 0.18 -1.16
CA ALA A 171 -17.49 -1.03 -0.45
C ALA A 171 -17.24 -2.20 -1.42
N ASP A 172 -18.19 -2.47 -2.33
CA ASP A 172 -18.10 -3.52 -3.33
C ASP A 172 -16.87 -3.34 -4.24
N SER A 173 -16.60 -2.10 -4.67
CA SER A 173 -15.43 -1.77 -5.51
C SER A 173 -14.11 -2.05 -4.78
N PHE A 174 -13.98 -1.62 -3.52
CA PHE A 174 -12.76 -1.88 -2.75
C PHE A 174 -12.59 -3.36 -2.40
N GLU A 175 -13.69 -4.07 -2.08
CA GLU A 175 -13.64 -5.51 -1.82
C GLU A 175 -13.24 -6.32 -3.05
N ALA A 176 -13.75 -5.96 -4.24
CA ALA A 176 -13.33 -6.56 -5.50
C ALA A 176 -11.83 -6.37 -5.75
N ASP A 177 -11.31 -5.14 -5.54
CA ASP A 177 -9.88 -4.82 -5.63
C ASP A 177 -9.04 -5.63 -4.63
N VAL A 178 -9.48 -5.76 -3.38
CA VAL A 178 -8.79 -6.53 -2.33
C VAL A 178 -8.77 -8.01 -2.67
N ARG A 179 -9.89 -8.55 -3.16
CA ARG A 179 -10.02 -9.94 -3.59
C ARG A 179 -9.07 -10.29 -4.71
N LEU A 180 -9.04 -9.46 -5.77
CA LEU A 180 -8.15 -9.65 -6.90
C LEU A 180 -6.67 -9.58 -6.48
N GLN A 181 -6.30 -8.58 -5.66
CA GLN A 181 -4.93 -8.48 -5.11
C GLN A 181 -4.58 -9.68 -4.24
N GLY A 182 -5.52 -10.18 -3.44
CA GLY A 182 -5.36 -11.37 -2.62
C GLY A 182 -5.09 -12.62 -3.47
N GLN A 183 -5.82 -12.80 -4.55
CA GLN A 183 -5.64 -13.92 -5.49
C GLN A 183 -4.26 -13.87 -6.16
N ILE A 184 -3.86 -12.72 -6.68
CA ILE A 184 -2.52 -12.53 -7.28
C ILE A 184 -1.42 -12.82 -6.25
N LYS A 185 -1.54 -12.27 -5.03
CA LYS A 185 -0.57 -12.49 -3.95
C LYS A 185 -0.47 -13.97 -3.54
N SER A 186 -1.61 -14.66 -3.42
CA SER A 186 -1.63 -16.08 -3.10
C SER A 186 -0.99 -16.92 -4.21
N ALA A 187 -1.28 -16.60 -5.46
CA ALA A 187 -0.67 -17.25 -6.61
C ALA A 187 0.85 -17.12 -6.66
N MET A 188 1.36 -15.94 -6.28
CA MET A 188 2.81 -15.65 -6.25
C MET A 188 3.53 -16.19 -4.99
N ALA A 189 2.80 -16.65 -3.97
CA ALA A 189 3.41 -17.10 -2.72
C ALA A 189 4.33 -18.30 -2.91
N TYR A 190 3.86 -19.35 -3.62
CA TYR A 190 4.64 -20.55 -3.89
C TYR A 190 5.94 -20.25 -4.66
N PRO A 191 5.92 -19.55 -5.81
CA PRO A 191 7.12 -19.14 -6.52
C PRO A 191 8.14 -18.40 -5.65
N VAL A 192 7.68 -17.46 -4.84
CA VAL A 192 8.57 -16.65 -3.98
C VAL A 192 9.22 -17.50 -2.89
N VAL A 193 8.48 -18.43 -2.27
CA VAL A 193 9.03 -19.33 -1.25
C VAL A 193 10.06 -20.28 -1.84
N VAL A 194 9.74 -20.92 -2.96
CA VAL A 194 10.66 -21.88 -3.62
C VAL A 194 11.93 -21.18 -4.07
N LEU A 195 11.82 -20.01 -4.72
CA LEU A 195 12.98 -19.23 -5.14
C LEU A 195 13.81 -18.76 -3.93
N GLY A 196 13.15 -18.36 -2.84
CA GLY A 196 13.82 -17.97 -1.60
C GLY A 196 14.63 -19.10 -0.99
N ILE A 197 14.06 -20.31 -0.88
CA ILE A 197 14.78 -21.51 -0.40
C ILE A 197 15.94 -21.85 -1.31
N ALA A 198 15.75 -21.80 -2.62
CA ALA A 198 16.81 -22.06 -3.59
C ALA A 198 17.99 -21.08 -3.46
N LEU A 199 17.71 -19.79 -3.34
CA LEU A 199 18.74 -18.76 -3.12
C LEU A 199 19.50 -18.97 -1.81
N ILE A 200 18.82 -19.38 -0.73
CA ILE A 200 19.44 -19.71 0.55
C ILE A 200 20.40 -20.91 0.38
N LEU A 201 19.95 -21.97 -0.30
CA LEU A 201 20.79 -23.15 -0.55
C LEU A 201 22.04 -22.81 -1.37
N VAL A 202 21.88 -22.04 -2.47
CA VAL A 202 22.99 -21.55 -3.28
C VAL A 202 23.97 -20.74 -2.43
N MET A 203 23.45 -19.88 -1.56
CA MET A 203 24.27 -19.05 -0.69
C MET A 203 25.06 -19.89 0.33
N VAL A 204 24.41 -20.85 0.97
CA VAL A 204 25.11 -21.78 1.88
C VAL A 204 26.22 -22.51 1.16
N MET A 205 25.97 -23.01 -0.05
CA MET A 205 27.02 -23.67 -0.84
C MET A 205 28.19 -22.75 -1.20
N LEU A 206 27.89 -21.53 -1.65
CA LEU A 206 28.93 -20.54 -2.01
C LEU A 206 29.79 -20.09 -0.82
N LEU A 207 29.19 -20.02 0.38
CA LEU A 207 29.87 -19.52 1.58
C LEU A 207 30.59 -20.60 2.39
N THR A 208 30.15 -21.87 2.27
CA THR A 208 30.71 -22.98 3.06
C THR A 208 31.44 -24.00 2.22
N ILE A 209 30.80 -24.57 1.21
CA ILE A 209 31.30 -25.71 0.46
C ILE A 209 32.39 -25.28 -0.56
N VAL A 210 32.11 -24.20 -1.29
CA VAL A 210 33.08 -23.71 -2.32
C VAL A 210 34.41 -23.28 -1.71
N PRO A 211 34.51 -22.51 -0.61
CA PRO A 211 35.76 -22.17 0.04
C PRO A 211 36.52 -23.38 0.60
N MET A 212 35.80 -24.42 1.05
CA MET A 212 36.40 -25.67 1.52
C MET A 212 37.20 -26.37 0.40
N PHE A 213 36.62 -26.45 -0.81
CA PHE A 213 37.31 -26.98 -1.98
C PHE A 213 38.51 -26.08 -2.39
N ALA A 214 38.30 -24.75 -2.35
CA ALA A 214 39.39 -23.82 -2.69
C ALA A 214 40.62 -24.01 -1.77
N SER A 215 40.42 -24.12 -0.45
CA SER A 215 41.48 -24.32 0.51
C SER A 215 42.18 -25.68 0.34
N MET A 216 41.47 -26.71 -0.09
CA MET A 216 42.01 -28.00 -0.37
C MET A 216 42.96 -27.97 -1.60
N TYR A 217 42.57 -27.26 -2.66
CA TYR A 217 43.43 -27.04 -3.84
C TYR A 217 44.67 -26.21 -3.55
N ASP A 218 44.50 -25.15 -2.74
CA ASP A 218 45.64 -24.30 -2.30
C ASP A 218 46.66 -25.12 -1.50
N SER A 219 46.20 -26.06 -0.64
CA SER A 219 47.10 -26.94 0.12
C SER A 219 47.90 -27.93 -0.75
N MET A 220 47.41 -28.23 -1.95
CA MET A 220 48.06 -29.13 -2.92
C MET A 220 48.88 -28.39 -3.99
N ASN A 221 48.95 -27.04 -3.92
CA ASN A 221 49.54 -26.19 -4.96
C ASN A 221 48.96 -26.45 -6.37
N ALA A 222 47.71 -26.89 -6.46
CA ALA A 222 47.04 -27.19 -7.71
C ALA A 222 46.17 -26.03 -8.16
N GLN A 223 46.02 -25.83 -9.46
CA GLN A 223 45.16 -24.80 -10.02
C GLN A 223 43.72 -25.28 -10.02
N LEU A 224 42.79 -24.42 -9.55
CA LEU A 224 41.36 -24.67 -9.59
C LEU A 224 40.84 -24.71 -11.04
N PRO A 225 39.95 -25.66 -11.37
CA PRO A 225 39.23 -25.63 -12.64
C PRO A 225 38.49 -24.31 -12.85
N PHE A 226 38.41 -23.81 -14.08
CA PHE A 226 37.82 -22.52 -14.43
C PHE A 226 36.39 -22.32 -13.88
N VAL A 227 35.56 -23.35 -13.96
CA VAL A 227 34.15 -23.30 -13.47
C VAL A 227 34.10 -23.11 -11.95
N THR A 228 34.96 -23.82 -11.22
CA THR A 228 35.05 -23.72 -9.74
C THR A 228 35.63 -22.37 -9.33
N GLN A 229 36.58 -21.84 -10.08
CA GLN A 229 37.17 -20.51 -9.81
C GLN A 229 36.14 -19.40 -9.92
N ILE A 230 35.23 -19.46 -10.91
CA ILE A 230 34.05 -18.54 -10.99
C ILE A 230 33.22 -18.59 -9.73
N LEU A 231 32.93 -19.79 -9.20
CA LEU A 231 32.13 -19.90 -7.96
C LEU A 231 32.84 -19.37 -6.73
N VAL A 232 34.18 -19.60 -6.64
CA VAL A 232 34.99 -19.05 -5.55
C VAL A 232 35.01 -17.53 -5.58
N ASP A 233 35.20 -16.95 -6.74
CA ASP A 233 35.20 -15.48 -6.89
C ASP A 233 33.82 -14.90 -6.65
N LEU A 234 32.75 -15.55 -7.10
CA LEU A 234 31.36 -15.19 -6.77
C LEU A 234 31.11 -15.29 -5.27
N GLY A 235 31.60 -16.35 -4.61
CA GLY A 235 31.47 -16.55 -3.15
C GLY A 235 32.18 -15.46 -2.35
N LYS A 236 33.36 -15.00 -2.78
CA LYS A 236 34.10 -13.89 -2.13
C LYS A 236 33.36 -12.56 -2.20
N VAL A 237 32.69 -12.30 -3.32
CA VAL A 237 31.99 -11.03 -3.58
C VAL A 237 30.56 -11.02 -2.99
N MET A 238 29.94 -12.19 -2.84
CA MET A 238 28.55 -12.36 -2.41
C MET A 238 28.21 -11.72 -1.05
N PRO A 239 29.06 -11.83 0.01
CA PRO A 239 28.79 -11.21 1.31
C PRO A 239 28.63 -9.69 1.25
N TYR A 240 29.25 -9.05 0.27
CA TYR A 240 29.18 -7.60 0.06
C TYR A 240 28.07 -7.21 -0.91
N VAL A 241 27.90 -7.96 -1.99
CA VAL A 241 26.89 -7.68 -3.03
C VAL A 241 25.49 -7.95 -2.54
N LEU A 242 25.27 -9.01 -1.76
CA LEU A 242 23.92 -9.38 -1.31
C LEU A 242 23.28 -8.32 -0.43
N PRO A 243 23.89 -7.82 0.67
CA PRO A 243 23.31 -6.77 1.46
C PRO A 243 23.13 -5.47 0.65
N MET A 244 24.07 -5.14 -0.24
CA MET A 244 23.94 -3.99 -1.14
C MET A 244 22.75 -4.15 -2.09
N LEU A 245 22.55 -5.34 -2.66
CA LEU A 245 21.42 -5.65 -3.53
C LEU A 245 20.10 -5.60 -2.77
N ILE A 246 20.03 -6.13 -1.54
CA ILE A 246 18.84 -6.04 -0.69
C ILE A 246 18.51 -4.57 -0.40
N VAL A 247 19.49 -3.76 0.00
CA VAL A 247 19.31 -2.33 0.25
C VAL A 247 18.85 -1.61 -1.02
N ALA A 248 19.47 -1.92 -2.18
CA ALA A 248 19.09 -1.33 -3.47
C ALA A 248 17.65 -1.70 -3.86
N VAL A 249 17.24 -2.97 -3.71
CA VAL A 249 15.86 -3.43 -3.99
C VAL A 249 14.87 -2.75 -3.06
N VAL A 250 15.16 -2.67 -1.76
CA VAL A 250 14.29 -1.99 -0.79
C VAL A 250 14.20 -0.50 -1.11
N ALA A 251 15.32 0.16 -1.37
CA ALA A 251 15.34 1.58 -1.75
C ALA A 251 14.57 1.85 -3.05
N LEU A 252 14.75 0.99 -4.07
CA LEU A 252 14.04 1.07 -5.34
C LEU A 252 12.53 0.84 -5.14
N ALA A 253 12.14 -0.15 -4.32
CA ALA A 253 10.74 -0.41 -3.99
C ALA A 253 10.10 0.75 -3.22
N MET A 254 10.83 1.36 -2.27
CA MET A 254 10.37 2.56 -1.55
C MET A 254 10.26 3.77 -2.47
N PHE A 255 11.25 4.00 -3.31
CA PHE A 255 11.24 5.07 -4.31
C PHE A 255 10.07 4.90 -5.29
N TRP A 256 9.86 3.67 -5.77
CA TRP A 256 8.77 3.31 -6.66
C TRP A 256 7.40 3.55 -6.01
N LYS A 257 7.20 3.04 -4.80
CA LYS A 257 5.95 3.22 -4.04
C LYS A 257 5.63 4.69 -3.79
N ARG A 258 6.64 5.53 -3.55
CA ARG A 258 6.49 6.97 -3.30
C ARG A 258 6.19 7.76 -4.57
N ASN A 259 6.78 7.36 -5.70
CA ASN A 259 6.73 8.15 -6.94
C ASN A 259 5.75 7.60 -7.99
N ARG A 260 5.27 6.37 -7.88
CA ARG A 260 4.37 5.71 -8.85
C ARG A 260 3.11 6.53 -9.16
N ASN A 261 2.63 7.33 -8.21
CA ASN A 261 1.41 8.13 -8.39
C ASN A 261 1.68 9.51 -9.02
N LYS A 262 2.93 9.85 -9.31
CA LYS A 262 3.25 11.12 -9.99
C LYS A 262 2.91 11.02 -11.48
N ASP A 263 2.24 12.03 -12.01
CA ASP A 263 1.78 12.05 -13.40
C ASP A 263 2.92 11.81 -14.42
N ILE A 264 4.10 12.37 -14.17
CA ILE A 264 5.28 12.20 -15.04
C ILE A 264 5.69 10.73 -15.16
N ILE A 265 5.61 9.96 -14.07
CA ILE A 265 5.97 8.53 -14.10
C ILE A 265 4.87 7.71 -14.75
N ARG A 266 3.59 8.02 -14.45
CA ARG A 266 2.44 7.34 -15.04
C ARG A 266 2.37 7.52 -16.56
N THR A 267 2.66 8.71 -17.06
CA THR A 267 2.63 8.99 -18.52
C THR A 267 3.63 8.16 -19.31
N TRP A 268 4.77 7.82 -18.71
CA TRP A 268 5.82 7.04 -19.39
C TRP A 268 5.76 5.55 -19.11
N TRP A 269 5.41 5.19 -17.85
CA TRP A 269 5.42 3.81 -17.40
C TRP A 269 4.18 3.01 -17.80
N ASP A 270 2.98 3.58 -17.66
CA ASP A 270 1.73 2.87 -17.96
C ASP A 270 1.64 2.42 -19.43
N PRO A 271 2.01 3.24 -20.45
CA PRO A 271 2.04 2.77 -21.83
C PRO A 271 3.07 1.66 -22.06
N PHE A 272 4.18 1.65 -21.33
CA PHE A 272 5.21 0.62 -21.42
C PHE A 272 4.72 -0.71 -20.81
N THR A 273 4.09 -0.66 -19.64
CA THR A 273 3.55 -1.87 -18.98
C THR A 273 2.47 -2.53 -19.81
N LEU A 274 1.60 -1.76 -20.48
CA LEU A 274 0.57 -2.31 -21.36
C LEU A 274 1.14 -3.06 -22.60
N LYS A 275 2.37 -2.73 -23.03
CA LYS A 275 3.05 -3.42 -24.15
C LYS A 275 3.83 -4.65 -23.69
N ALA A 276 4.01 -4.85 -22.40
CA ALA A 276 4.74 -5.99 -21.89
C ALA A 276 4.02 -7.31 -22.24
N PRO A 277 4.74 -8.31 -22.78
CA PRO A 277 4.11 -9.59 -23.09
C PRO A 277 3.56 -10.21 -21.80
N VAL A 278 2.35 -10.75 -21.85
CA VAL A 278 1.59 -11.42 -20.76
C VAL A 278 1.12 -10.45 -19.66
N PHE A 279 2.01 -9.67 -19.04
CA PHE A 279 1.66 -8.71 -17.98
C PHE A 279 0.84 -7.53 -18.48
N GLY A 280 1.07 -7.08 -19.71
CA GLY A 280 0.31 -5.98 -20.31
C GLY A 280 -1.17 -6.31 -20.49
N LYS A 281 -1.48 -7.53 -20.94
CA LYS A 281 -2.87 -7.98 -21.08
C LYS A 281 -3.55 -8.07 -19.70
N LEU A 282 -2.87 -8.60 -18.70
CA LEU A 282 -3.40 -8.66 -17.33
C LEU A 282 -3.70 -7.25 -16.79
N ASP A 283 -2.75 -6.32 -16.91
CA ASP A 283 -2.93 -4.93 -16.44
C ASP A 283 -4.06 -4.22 -17.17
N THR A 284 -4.17 -4.45 -18.49
CA THR A 284 -5.28 -3.94 -19.32
C THR A 284 -6.62 -4.45 -18.83
N ASN A 285 -6.77 -5.78 -18.63
CA ASN A 285 -8.04 -6.37 -18.19
C ASN A 285 -8.42 -5.89 -16.78
N VAL A 286 -7.45 -5.80 -15.85
CA VAL A 286 -7.69 -5.25 -14.52
C VAL A 286 -8.15 -3.80 -14.58
N ALA A 287 -7.53 -2.98 -15.43
CA ALA A 287 -7.88 -1.57 -15.56
C ALA A 287 -9.24 -1.39 -16.27
N LEU A 288 -9.56 -2.21 -17.28
CA LEU A 288 -10.86 -2.22 -17.94
C LEU A 288 -11.97 -2.73 -17.00
N ALA A 289 -11.71 -3.77 -16.21
CA ALA A 289 -12.65 -4.27 -15.20
C ALA A 289 -13.03 -3.17 -14.21
N ARG A 290 -12.03 -2.46 -13.66
CA ARG A 290 -12.27 -1.31 -12.77
C ARG A 290 -13.03 -0.20 -13.44
N PHE A 291 -12.64 0.17 -14.67
CA PHE A 291 -13.32 1.19 -15.45
C PHE A 291 -14.80 0.82 -15.62
N CYS A 292 -15.09 -0.38 -16.11
CA CYS A 292 -16.46 -0.83 -16.40
C CYS A 292 -17.29 -0.95 -15.11
N ASN A 293 -16.75 -1.57 -14.06
CA ASN A 293 -17.46 -1.75 -12.79
C ASN A 293 -17.78 -0.40 -12.12
N ASN A 294 -16.80 0.51 -12.06
CA ASN A 294 -17.00 1.83 -11.48
C ASN A 294 -17.95 2.67 -12.33
N PHE A 295 -17.85 2.61 -13.66
CA PHE A 295 -18.73 3.34 -14.56
C PHE A 295 -20.18 2.86 -14.46
N SER A 296 -20.38 1.52 -14.50
CA SER A 296 -21.67 0.89 -14.24
C SER A 296 -22.29 1.38 -12.93
N SER A 297 -21.52 1.32 -11.85
CA SER A 297 -21.97 1.67 -10.51
C SER A 297 -22.36 3.14 -10.39
N MET A 298 -21.60 4.04 -11.01
CA MET A 298 -21.92 5.48 -11.03
C MET A 298 -23.17 5.77 -11.84
N LEU A 299 -23.35 5.15 -13.01
CA LEU A 299 -24.55 5.32 -13.81
C LEU A 299 -25.80 4.75 -13.12
N ALA A 300 -25.68 3.56 -12.52
CA ALA A 300 -26.75 2.95 -11.73
C ALA A 300 -27.16 3.82 -10.52
N SER A 301 -26.22 4.60 -10.00
CA SER A 301 -26.45 5.58 -8.92
C SER A 301 -26.95 6.95 -9.44
N GLY A 302 -27.21 7.10 -10.74
CA GLY A 302 -27.76 8.34 -11.33
C GLY A 302 -26.72 9.43 -11.57
N VAL A 303 -25.43 9.15 -11.49
CA VAL A 303 -24.38 10.13 -11.82
C VAL A 303 -24.39 10.42 -13.32
N PRO A 304 -24.38 11.69 -13.75
CA PRO A 304 -24.34 12.04 -15.18
C PRO A 304 -23.13 11.43 -15.89
N ILE A 305 -23.33 10.95 -17.12
CA ILE A 305 -22.31 10.22 -17.92
C ILE A 305 -20.98 10.97 -18.02
N LEU A 306 -21.01 12.28 -18.28
CA LEU A 306 -19.80 13.10 -18.41
C LEU A 306 -19.00 13.16 -17.13
N GLN A 307 -19.69 13.37 -15.99
CA GLN A 307 -19.05 13.37 -14.69
C GLN A 307 -18.49 11.98 -14.33
N ALA A 308 -19.26 10.93 -14.62
CA ALA A 308 -18.83 9.57 -14.38
C ALA A 308 -17.58 9.21 -15.19
N LEU A 309 -17.50 9.59 -16.48
CA LEU A 309 -16.33 9.35 -17.34
C LEU A 309 -15.04 9.97 -16.79
N ASP A 310 -15.09 11.21 -16.30
CA ASP A 310 -13.92 11.88 -15.71
C ASP A 310 -13.42 11.15 -14.46
N ILE A 311 -14.36 10.75 -13.58
CA ILE A 311 -14.03 10.06 -12.35
C ILE A 311 -13.49 8.65 -12.62
N VAL A 312 -14.16 7.86 -13.45
CA VAL A 312 -13.76 6.46 -13.69
C VAL A 312 -12.47 6.35 -14.47
N GLY A 313 -12.19 7.30 -15.37
CA GLY A 313 -10.90 7.42 -16.05
C GLY A 313 -9.76 7.52 -15.03
N SER A 314 -9.85 8.50 -14.15
CA SER A 314 -8.83 8.77 -13.12
C SER A 314 -8.66 7.63 -12.10
N THR A 315 -9.73 6.87 -11.83
CA THR A 315 -9.75 5.78 -10.84
C THR A 315 -9.48 4.40 -11.43
N SER A 316 -9.40 4.26 -12.76
CA SER A 316 -9.06 3.00 -13.43
C SER A 316 -7.69 2.44 -13.05
N GLY A 317 -6.79 3.32 -12.57
CA GLY A 317 -5.43 2.98 -12.18
C GLY A 317 -4.44 2.97 -13.36
N ASN A 318 -4.87 3.36 -14.56
CA ASN A 318 -4.05 3.39 -15.76
C ASN A 318 -4.18 4.73 -16.48
N TYR A 319 -3.06 5.38 -16.77
CA TYR A 319 -3.03 6.70 -17.42
C TYR A 319 -3.62 6.69 -18.84
N VAL A 320 -3.45 5.58 -19.58
CA VAL A 320 -3.96 5.48 -20.96
C VAL A 320 -5.49 5.50 -20.93
N ILE A 321 -6.12 4.75 -20.00
CA ILE A 321 -7.59 4.76 -19.85
C ILE A 321 -8.05 6.13 -19.37
N ASP A 322 -7.36 6.75 -18.39
CA ASP A 322 -7.70 8.10 -17.92
C ASP A 322 -7.69 9.12 -19.06
N SER A 323 -6.62 9.18 -19.84
CA SER A 323 -6.49 10.09 -20.96
C SER A 323 -7.52 9.81 -22.07
N SER A 324 -7.81 8.53 -22.35
CA SER A 324 -8.83 8.11 -23.31
C SER A 324 -10.24 8.49 -22.84
N SER A 325 -10.56 8.25 -21.58
CA SER A 325 -11.86 8.64 -20.99
C SER A 325 -12.11 10.15 -21.10
N LYS A 326 -11.08 10.97 -20.86
CA LYS A 326 -11.18 12.43 -21.03
C LYS A 326 -11.40 12.84 -22.49
N ARG A 327 -10.80 12.12 -23.47
CA ARG A 327 -11.05 12.37 -24.90
C ARG A 327 -12.46 11.96 -25.29
N VAL A 328 -12.91 10.79 -24.86
CA VAL A 328 -14.30 10.32 -25.03
C VAL A 328 -15.28 11.32 -24.42
N GLY A 329 -15.04 11.77 -23.18
CA GLY A 329 -15.90 12.78 -22.52
C GLY A 329 -16.08 14.04 -23.37
N ARG A 330 -15.00 14.58 -23.96
CA ARG A 330 -15.09 15.75 -24.86
C ARG A 330 -15.90 15.50 -26.13
N LEU A 331 -15.90 14.27 -26.66
CA LEU A 331 -16.72 13.91 -27.81
C LEU A 331 -18.21 13.80 -27.43
N VAL A 332 -18.48 13.16 -26.29
CA VAL A 332 -19.86 13.04 -25.75
C VAL A 332 -20.43 14.42 -25.38
N GLU A 333 -19.62 15.34 -24.85
CA GLU A 333 -20.00 16.74 -24.58
C GLU A 333 -20.42 17.48 -25.84
N ARG A 334 -19.81 17.13 -27.01
CA ARG A 334 -20.16 17.65 -28.34
C ARG A 334 -21.38 16.98 -28.96
N GLY A 335 -22.02 16.04 -28.26
CA GLY A 335 -23.22 15.34 -28.72
C GLY A 335 -22.98 14.05 -29.48
N TYR A 336 -21.73 13.56 -29.59
CA TYR A 336 -21.47 12.23 -30.13
C TYR A 336 -21.95 11.13 -29.21
N ARG A 337 -22.34 9.99 -29.77
CA ARG A 337 -22.72 8.82 -28.98
C ARG A 337 -21.52 8.31 -28.19
N LEU A 338 -21.79 7.74 -27.01
CA LEU A 338 -20.75 7.22 -26.13
C LEU A 338 -19.96 6.08 -26.82
N ALA A 339 -20.69 5.13 -27.43
CA ALA A 339 -20.08 4.01 -28.13
C ALA A 339 -19.18 4.46 -29.29
N ASP A 340 -19.65 5.42 -30.12
CA ASP A 340 -18.88 5.95 -31.24
C ASP A 340 -17.63 6.67 -30.76
N SER A 341 -17.76 7.44 -29.69
CA SER A 341 -16.63 8.13 -29.04
C SER A 341 -15.60 7.15 -28.49
N MET A 342 -16.04 6.06 -27.85
CA MET A 342 -15.14 5.02 -27.33
C MET A 342 -14.44 4.25 -28.45
N SER A 343 -15.07 4.07 -29.60
CA SER A 343 -14.49 3.37 -30.77
C SER A 343 -13.26 4.07 -31.34
N THR A 344 -13.12 5.38 -31.12
CA THR A 344 -11.94 6.16 -31.55
C THR A 344 -10.68 5.83 -30.76
N GLU A 345 -10.83 5.21 -29.59
CA GLU A 345 -9.76 4.95 -28.65
C GLU A 345 -9.37 3.47 -28.65
N LYS A 346 -8.14 3.17 -29.07
CA LYS A 346 -7.63 1.79 -29.22
C LYS A 346 -7.60 0.98 -27.92
N ILE A 347 -7.63 1.65 -26.76
CA ILE A 347 -7.59 0.99 -25.44
C ILE A 347 -8.90 0.28 -25.12
N PHE A 348 -10.02 0.71 -25.71
CA PHE A 348 -11.32 0.08 -25.50
C PHE A 348 -11.52 -1.02 -26.57
N PRO A 349 -11.57 -2.31 -26.14
CA PRO A 349 -11.78 -3.41 -27.09
C PRO A 349 -13.15 -3.34 -27.77
N ASN A 350 -13.26 -3.85 -28.99
CA ASN A 350 -14.50 -3.84 -29.77
C ASN A 350 -15.69 -4.45 -29.00
N MET A 351 -15.46 -5.51 -28.21
CA MET A 351 -16.51 -6.11 -27.40
C MET A 351 -17.13 -5.09 -26.42
N LEU A 352 -16.28 -4.31 -25.73
CA LEU A 352 -16.76 -3.28 -24.79
C LEU A 352 -17.54 -2.19 -25.54
N VAL A 353 -17.02 -1.72 -26.68
CA VAL A 353 -17.69 -0.71 -27.51
C VAL A 353 -19.06 -1.19 -27.95
N GLN A 354 -19.18 -2.44 -28.42
CA GLN A 354 -20.47 -3.03 -28.83
C GLN A 354 -21.44 -3.17 -27.66
N MET A 355 -20.97 -3.61 -26.48
CA MET A 355 -21.82 -3.68 -25.29
C MET A 355 -22.33 -2.29 -24.87
N VAL A 356 -21.49 -1.27 -24.95
CA VAL A 356 -21.90 0.12 -24.68
C VAL A 356 -22.91 0.59 -25.72
N ALA A 357 -22.74 0.28 -27.02
CA ALA A 357 -23.70 0.62 -28.08
C ALA A 357 -25.06 0.00 -27.80
N ILE A 358 -25.13 -1.30 -27.48
CA ILE A 358 -26.38 -2.00 -27.14
C ILE A 358 -27.01 -1.36 -25.89
N GLY A 359 -26.19 -1.04 -24.88
CA GLY A 359 -26.63 -0.38 -23.66
C GLY A 359 -27.20 1.02 -23.91
N GLU A 360 -26.59 1.77 -24.83
CA GLU A 360 -27.01 3.11 -25.24
C GLU A 360 -28.36 3.05 -25.98
N ASP A 361 -28.51 2.11 -26.92
CA ASP A 361 -29.74 1.90 -27.68
C ASP A 361 -30.92 1.41 -26.82
N SER A 362 -30.62 0.59 -25.79
CA SER A 362 -31.64 0.03 -24.88
C SER A 362 -31.87 0.85 -23.60
N GLY A 363 -31.08 1.92 -23.36
CA GLY A 363 -31.11 2.68 -22.12
C GLY A 363 -30.60 1.92 -20.89
N ALA A 364 -29.80 0.86 -21.08
CA ALA A 364 -29.29 -0.02 -20.03
C ALA A 364 -27.75 -0.11 -20.04
N ILE A 365 -27.09 1.05 -20.22
CA ILE A 365 -25.62 1.15 -20.27
C ILE A 365 -24.99 0.59 -18.98
N ASP A 366 -25.58 0.88 -17.84
CA ASP A 366 -25.16 0.40 -16.52
C ASP A 366 -25.06 -1.13 -16.47
N LYS A 367 -26.06 -1.85 -16.94
CA LYS A 367 -26.10 -3.31 -16.98
C LYS A 367 -25.07 -3.90 -17.95
N MET A 368 -24.92 -3.27 -19.11
CA MET A 368 -23.93 -3.71 -20.11
C MET A 368 -22.50 -3.52 -19.60
N LEU A 369 -22.21 -2.39 -18.98
CA LEU A 369 -20.92 -2.13 -18.33
C LEU A 369 -20.64 -3.08 -17.17
N SER A 370 -21.65 -3.38 -16.32
CA SER A 370 -21.51 -4.37 -15.26
C SER A 370 -21.15 -5.75 -15.78
N SER A 371 -21.78 -6.16 -16.88
CA SER A 371 -21.48 -7.45 -17.55
C SER A 371 -20.09 -7.47 -18.16
N ALA A 372 -19.67 -6.38 -18.81
CA ALA A 372 -18.32 -6.21 -19.33
C ALA A 372 -17.27 -6.23 -18.19
N GLY A 373 -17.53 -5.51 -17.10
CA GLY A 373 -16.65 -5.48 -15.95
C GLY A 373 -16.41 -6.86 -15.34
N ARG A 374 -17.47 -7.66 -15.20
CA ARG A 374 -17.35 -9.07 -14.73
C ARG A 374 -16.54 -9.93 -15.69
N ALA A 375 -16.77 -9.81 -17.00
CA ALA A 375 -16.01 -10.55 -18.00
C ALA A 375 -14.50 -10.24 -17.93
N TYR A 376 -14.14 -8.96 -17.81
CA TYR A 376 -12.73 -8.55 -17.65
C TYR A 376 -12.13 -8.98 -16.30
N ASP A 377 -12.90 -8.99 -15.21
CA ASP A 377 -12.46 -9.53 -13.93
C ASP A 377 -12.16 -11.03 -14.02
N GLU A 378 -13.04 -11.80 -14.64
CA GLU A 378 -12.86 -13.25 -14.86
C GLU A 378 -11.63 -13.52 -15.75
N GLU A 379 -11.46 -12.76 -16.81
CA GLU A 379 -10.32 -12.87 -17.71
C GLU A 379 -9.00 -12.52 -16.98
N ALA A 380 -9.00 -11.44 -16.20
CA ALA A 380 -7.84 -11.07 -15.38
C ALA A 380 -7.47 -12.16 -14.36
N GLN A 381 -8.47 -12.76 -13.69
CA GLN A 381 -8.25 -13.88 -12.76
C GLN A 381 -7.72 -15.13 -13.48
N SER A 382 -8.26 -15.46 -14.65
CA SER A 382 -7.78 -16.56 -15.48
C SER A 382 -6.33 -16.35 -15.91
N MET A 383 -6.00 -15.16 -16.38
CA MET A 383 -4.62 -14.79 -16.74
C MET A 383 -3.66 -14.85 -15.56
N ALA A 384 -4.06 -14.40 -14.38
CA ALA A 384 -3.24 -14.49 -13.18
C ALA A 384 -2.93 -15.96 -12.81
N LYS A 385 -3.90 -16.87 -12.96
CA LYS A 385 -3.69 -18.30 -12.77
C LYS A 385 -2.76 -18.90 -13.83
N GLN A 386 -2.95 -18.54 -15.11
CA GLN A 386 -2.09 -18.99 -16.20
C GLN A 386 -0.63 -18.55 -16.02
N LEU A 387 -0.42 -17.29 -15.60
CA LEU A 387 0.93 -16.79 -15.25
C LEU A 387 1.62 -17.65 -14.22
N THR A 388 0.88 -18.02 -13.16
CA THR A 388 1.42 -18.87 -12.08
C THR A 388 1.80 -20.25 -12.61
N SER A 389 0.96 -20.86 -13.45
CA SER A 389 1.21 -22.16 -14.05
C SER A 389 2.41 -22.14 -15.02
N LEU A 390 2.68 -21.01 -15.70
CA LEU A 390 3.85 -20.85 -16.55
C LEU A 390 5.14 -20.62 -15.75
N LEU A 391 5.03 -20.02 -14.57
CA LEU A 391 6.21 -19.80 -13.70
C LEU A 391 6.77 -21.12 -13.16
N GLU A 392 5.94 -22.15 -12.93
CA GLU A 392 6.38 -23.42 -12.35
C GLU A 392 7.41 -24.15 -13.24
N PRO A 393 7.16 -24.43 -14.53
CA PRO A 393 8.16 -25.03 -15.41
C PRO A 393 9.43 -24.19 -15.56
N LEU A 394 9.28 -22.87 -15.61
CA LEU A 394 10.41 -21.94 -15.72
C LEU A 394 11.28 -21.98 -14.46
N MET A 395 10.68 -22.07 -13.28
CA MET A 395 11.40 -22.24 -12.01
C MET A 395 12.11 -23.59 -11.94
N ILE A 396 11.46 -24.68 -12.36
CA ILE A 396 12.10 -26.02 -12.40
C ILE A 396 13.30 -25.98 -13.33
N LEU A 397 13.18 -25.38 -14.51
CA LEU A 397 14.27 -25.22 -15.45
C LEU A 397 15.41 -24.39 -14.85
N PHE A 398 15.08 -23.25 -14.26
CA PHE A 398 16.07 -22.37 -13.62
C PHE A 398 16.80 -23.09 -12.48
N LEU A 399 16.07 -23.77 -11.60
CA LEU A 399 16.65 -24.55 -10.51
C LEU A 399 17.51 -25.69 -11.04
N GLY A 400 17.04 -26.41 -12.07
CA GLY A 400 17.79 -27.48 -12.71
C GLY A 400 19.13 -26.99 -13.28
N VAL A 401 19.14 -25.85 -13.94
CA VAL A 401 20.37 -25.23 -14.46
C VAL A 401 21.30 -24.81 -13.33
N VAL A 402 20.78 -24.13 -12.29
CA VAL A 402 21.58 -23.66 -11.15
C VAL A 402 22.18 -24.85 -10.38
N VAL A 403 21.36 -25.86 -10.05
CA VAL A 403 21.81 -27.04 -9.32
C VAL A 403 22.77 -27.85 -10.20
N GLY A 404 22.45 -28.04 -11.47
CA GLY A 404 23.33 -28.75 -12.41
C GLY A 404 24.69 -28.10 -12.55
N PHE A 405 24.73 -26.75 -12.68
CA PHE A 405 25.96 -25.99 -12.69
C PHE A 405 26.77 -26.15 -11.40
N MET A 406 26.10 -26.10 -10.24
CA MET A 406 26.76 -26.33 -8.94
C MET A 406 27.33 -27.72 -8.81
N VAL A 407 26.59 -28.75 -9.23
CA VAL A 407 27.05 -30.14 -9.22
C VAL A 407 28.32 -30.28 -10.07
N VAL A 408 28.29 -29.81 -11.33
CA VAL A 408 29.47 -29.84 -12.21
C VAL A 408 30.65 -29.12 -11.58
N ALA A 409 30.43 -27.93 -11.04
CA ALA A 409 31.48 -27.12 -10.43
C ALA A 409 32.10 -27.74 -9.15
N LEU A 410 31.34 -28.58 -8.42
CA LEU A 410 31.83 -29.29 -7.24
C LEU A 410 32.52 -30.62 -7.59
N TYR A 411 32.01 -31.34 -8.61
CA TYR A 411 32.64 -32.62 -9.01
C TYR A 411 33.86 -32.43 -9.91
N MET A 412 33.93 -31.37 -10.72
CA MET A 412 35.05 -31.11 -11.60
C MET A 412 36.41 -31.07 -10.85
N PRO A 413 36.52 -30.41 -9.68
CA PRO A 413 37.72 -30.50 -8.84
C PRO A 413 38.06 -31.91 -8.43
N MET A 414 37.10 -32.76 -8.06
CA MET A 414 37.35 -34.12 -7.63
C MET A 414 37.99 -34.96 -8.77
N PHE A 415 37.50 -34.81 -10.00
CA PHE A 415 38.05 -35.52 -11.15
C PHE A 415 39.46 -35.02 -11.51
N SER A 416 39.71 -33.72 -11.50
CA SER A 416 41.02 -33.15 -11.78
C SER A 416 42.09 -33.47 -10.72
N MET A 417 41.67 -33.71 -9.47
CA MET A 417 42.59 -34.25 -8.43
C MET A 417 43.03 -35.68 -8.73
N PHE A 418 42.11 -36.55 -9.19
CA PHE A 418 42.48 -37.91 -9.59
C PHE A 418 43.51 -37.90 -10.74
N ASP A 419 43.35 -37.00 -11.71
CA ASP A 419 44.32 -36.87 -12.81
C ASP A 419 45.67 -36.31 -12.35
N ALA A 420 45.64 -35.37 -11.38
CA ALA A 420 46.89 -34.82 -10.81
C ALA A 420 47.67 -35.83 -9.98
N ILE A 421 47.00 -36.71 -9.26
CA ILE A 421 47.62 -37.77 -8.46
C ILE A 421 48.18 -38.90 -9.38
N ASN A 422 47.41 -39.28 -10.41
CA ASN A 422 47.82 -40.32 -11.34
C ASN A 422 48.88 -39.85 -12.37
N GLY A 423 48.95 -38.54 -12.64
CA GLY A 423 49.97 -37.96 -13.54
C GLY A 423 51.33 -37.69 -12.90
N GLN A 424 51.48 -37.89 -11.57
CA GLN A 424 52.75 -37.84 -10.84
C GLN A 424 53.33 -39.23 -10.52
N ALA A 425 52.70 -40.32 -10.94
CA ALA A 425 53.20 -41.67 -10.89
C ALA A 425 53.69 -42.08 -12.27
#